data_8445e2dfd5e7c7021d9241acf866ce5d
#
_entry.id   8445e2dfd5e7c7021d9241acf866ce5d
#
_cell.length_a   1.000
_cell.length_b   1.000
_cell.length_c   1.000
_cell.angle_alpha   90.00
_cell.angle_beta   90.00
_cell.angle_gamma   90.00
#
_symmetry.space_group_name_H-M   'P 1'
#
loop_
_entity.id
_entity.type
_entity.pdbx_description
1 polymer ?
#
loop_
_entity_poly.entity_id
_entity_poly.type
_entity_poly.pdbx_seq_one_letter_code
_entity_poly.pdbx_strand_id
1 'polypeptide(L)'
;MNRSVKKTAAILATAVVGVTAPLPAIAQEAAEGWKFSLMPYVWLPTIKTGLNLGPVAASHLESEISVAPNEWLRDLKMAALLAGEARYGNWLLGTDFIYLHLGDTASKTKVRNLGPGXGPDFFNADTDSSLKTVIWSMAGGYSVVRDSAATVDLIAGFRYLWLEGSTDWNLVAAVTGPNGNSVILPRAGSVSKSQSVTTGIVGAKGRVRLGESNWFVPFYVDVGGGNSVTTWQAAAGIGYAYPWGDVRLDYRYMSFDQDGDKLIKDLDMGGVALGVNFVF
;
A
#
# COMPACT_ATOMS: atom_id res chain seq x y z
N MET A 1 -6.67 -1.11 31.81
CA MET A 1 -6.00 -1.49 30.58
C MET A 1 -6.88 -1.14 29.39
N ASN A 2 -7.22 0.14 29.20
CA ASN A 2 -8.17 0.53 28.13
C ASN A 2 -8.08 2.03 27.75
N ARG A 3 -6.87 2.60 27.69
CA ARG A 3 -6.72 4.02 27.34
C ARG A 3 -6.03 4.28 25.99
N SER A 4 -5.49 3.25 25.33
CA SER A 4 -4.70 3.43 24.11
C SER A 4 -5.54 3.43 22.82
N VAL A 5 -6.66 2.70 22.81
CA VAL A 5 -7.46 2.51 21.60
C VAL A 5 -8.26 3.75 21.20
N LYS A 6 -8.57 4.64 22.16
CA LYS A 6 -9.40 5.82 21.88
C LYS A 6 -8.63 6.99 21.24
N LYS A 7 -7.29 7.03 21.34
CA LYS A 7 -6.51 8.14 20.78
C LYS A 7 -6.21 7.98 19.29
N THR A 8 -6.16 6.76 18.79
CA THR A 8 -5.83 6.50 17.38
C THR A 8 -7.01 6.73 16.44
N ALA A 9 -8.24 6.47 16.92
CA ALA A 9 -9.45 6.72 16.14
C ALA A 9 -9.74 8.22 15.96
N ALA A 10 -9.30 9.06 16.92
CA ALA A 10 -9.52 10.50 16.85
C ALA A 10 -8.63 11.21 15.83
N ILE A 11 -7.46 10.66 15.53
CA ILE A 11 -6.50 11.28 14.59
C ILE A 11 -6.96 11.07 13.13
N LEU A 12 -7.59 9.93 12.82
CA LEU A 12 -8.12 9.67 11.49
C LEU A 12 -9.36 10.52 11.15
N ALA A 13 -10.16 10.86 12.17
CA ALA A 13 -11.35 11.69 11.98
C ALA A 13 -11.00 13.17 11.73
N THR A 14 -9.87 13.65 12.25
CA THR A 14 -9.49 15.06 12.15
C THR A 14 -8.86 15.40 10.79
N ALA A 15 -8.30 14.42 10.08
CA ALA A 15 -7.68 14.65 8.78
C ALA A 15 -8.71 14.87 7.64
N VAL A 16 -9.95 14.41 7.83
CA VAL A 16 -11.00 14.53 6.81
C VAL A 16 -11.77 15.88 6.91
N VAL A 17 -11.74 16.52 8.07
CA VAL A 17 -12.55 17.74 8.31
C VAL A 17 -11.80 19.04 7.93
N GLY A 18 -10.50 18.96 7.60
CA GLY A 18 -9.68 20.16 7.39
C GLY A 18 -9.69 20.76 5.98
N VAL A 19 -10.42 20.21 5.01
CA VAL A 19 -10.42 20.74 3.64
C VAL A 19 -11.79 21.34 3.27
N THR A 20 -12.22 22.34 4.04
CA THR A 20 -13.32 23.20 3.65
C THR A 20 -12.84 24.61 3.30
N ALA A 21 -11.69 24.71 2.62
CA ALA A 21 -11.35 25.96 1.96
C ALA A 21 -12.21 26.04 0.69
N PRO A 22 -12.96 27.12 0.46
CA PRO A 22 -13.62 27.29 -0.82
C PRO A 22 -12.55 27.36 -1.90
N LEU A 23 -12.53 26.35 -2.76
CA LEU A 23 -11.70 26.41 -3.95
C LEU A 23 -12.10 27.64 -4.75
N PRO A 24 -11.14 28.48 -5.15
CA PRO A 24 -11.50 29.70 -5.86
C PRO A 24 -12.27 29.36 -7.14
N ALA A 25 -13.19 30.22 -7.47
CA ALA A 25 -14.11 30.11 -8.62
C ALA A 25 -13.41 30.08 -10.01
N ILE A 26 -12.10 29.84 -10.04
CA ILE A 26 -11.30 29.70 -11.27
C ILE A 26 -11.69 28.43 -12.06
N ALA A 27 -12.31 27.47 -11.39
CA ALA A 27 -12.71 26.22 -12.04
C ALA A 27 -13.94 26.34 -12.95
N GLN A 28 -14.65 27.46 -12.88
CA GLN A 28 -15.91 27.63 -13.63
C GLN A 28 -15.71 28.14 -15.06
N GLU A 29 -14.50 28.57 -15.39
CA GLU A 29 -14.12 28.99 -16.75
C GLU A 29 -13.23 27.97 -17.48
N ALA A 30 -13.08 26.77 -16.93
CA ALA A 30 -12.38 25.71 -17.63
C ALA A 30 -13.08 25.41 -18.96
N ALA A 31 -12.32 25.48 -20.02
CA ALA A 31 -12.75 25.36 -21.40
C ALA A 31 -13.81 24.27 -21.61
N GLU A 32 -14.79 24.54 -22.42
CA GLU A 32 -15.82 23.58 -22.81
C GLU A 32 -15.18 22.23 -23.15
N GLY A 33 -15.44 21.19 -22.35
CA GLY A 33 -15.04 19.83 -22.62
C GLY A 33 -14.11 19.15 -21.61
N TRP A 34 -13.32 19.91 -20.84
CA TRP A 34 -12.46 19.28 -19.81
C TRP A 34 -13.22 19.06 -18.51
N LYS A 35 -12.99 17.90 -17.93
CA LYS A 35 -13.46 17.54 -16.59
C LYS A 35 -12.28 16.99 -15.79
N PHE A 36 -12.15 17.46 -14.56
CA PHE A 36 -11.11 17.00 -13.66
C PHE A 36 -11.74 16.36 -12.43
N SER A 37 -11.10 15.36 -11.88
CA SER A 37 -11.51 14.84 -10.59
C SER A 37 -10.31 14.52 -9.73
N LEU A 38 -10.52 14.59 -8.42
CA LEU A 38 -9.52 14.30 -7.41
C LEU A 38 -10.17 13.50 -6.30
N MET A 39 -9.57 12.37 -5.97
CA MET A 39 -10.13 11.44 -5.00
C MET A 39 -9.09 11.10 -3.93
N PRO A 40 -9.04 11.84 -2.82
CA PRO A 40 -8.39 11.32 -1.63
C PRO A 40 -9.15 10.09 -1.12
N TYR A 41 -8.41 9.12 -0.63
CA TYR A 41 -9.02 7.88 -0.13
C TYR A 41 -8.19 7.26 0.97
N VAL A 42 -8.81 6.35 1.71
CA VAL A 42 -8.14 5.49 2.67
C VAL A 42 -8.29 4.06 2.17
N TRP A 43 -7.21 3.30 2.19
CA TRP A 43 -7.20 1.88 1.84
C TRP A 43 -6.58 1.11 2.98
N LEU A 44 -7.25 0.05 3.44
CA LEU A 44 -6.86 -0.75 4.58
C LEU A 44 -6.60 -2.21 4.15
N PRO A 45 -5.48 -2.44 3.46
CA PRO A 45 -5.19 -3.80 3.00
C PRO A 45 -4.62 -4.69 4.11
N THR A 46 -4.94 -5.97 4.05
CA THR A 46 -4.06 -7.00 4.58
C THR A 46 -2.90 -7.16 3.60
N ILE A 47 -1.68 -7.07 4.10
CA ILE A 47 -0.47 -7.14 3.30
C ILE A 47 0.13 -8.54 3.49
N LYS A 48 0.33 -9.27 2.41
CA LYS A 48 1.01 -10.56 2.40
C LYS A 48 2.23 -10.45 1.51
N THR A 49 3.37 -10.91 1.99
CA THR A 49 4.60 -10.88 1.21
C THR A 49 5.46 -12.10 1.50
N GLY A 50 6.01 -12.69 0.45
CA GLY A 50 7.05 -13.69 0.54
C GLY A 50 8.41 -13.01 0.42
N LEU A 51 9.26 -13.17 1.41
CA LEU A 51 10.61 -12.62 1.42
C LEU A 51 11.65 -13.69 1.16
N ASN A 52 12.52 -13.45 0.19
CA ASN A 52 13.69 -14.27 -0.06
C ASN A 52 14.89 -13.59 0.65
N LEU A 53 15.21 -14.11 1.83
CA LEU A 53 16.28 -13.56 2.65
C LEU A 53 17.69 -14.05 2.25
N GLY A 54 17.78 -14.84 1.19
CA GLY A 54 19.06 -15.36 0.68
C GLY A 54 19.58 -16.56 1.47
N PRO A 55 20.72 -17.13 1.07
CA PRO A 55 21.26 -18.30 1.73
C PRO A 55 21.99 -17.94 3.03
N VAL A 56 21.24 -17.67 4.08
CA VAL A 56 21.81 -17.67 5.43
C VAL A 56 21.62 -19.06 6.00
N ALA A 57 22.69 -19.86 5.87
CA ALA A 57 22.84 -21.21 6.43
C ALA A 57 21.75 -22.24 6.07
N ALA A 58 21.93 -22.88 4.93
CA ALA A 58 21.47 -24.27 4.63
C ALA A 58 20.00 -24.63 4.88
N SER A 59 19.10 -23.67 4.98
CA SER A 59 17.68 -23.96 4.97
C SER A 59 16.94 -22.90 4.15
N HIS A 60 16.15 -23.37 3.18
CA HIS A 60 15.23 -22.52 2.42
C HIS A 60 14.10 -22.11 3.35
N LEU A 61 14.31 -21.02 4.08
CA LEU A 61 13.24 -20.44 4.91
C LEU A 61 12.45 -19.46 4.04
N GLU A 62 11.45 -19.98 3.36
CA GLU A 62 10.39 -19.16 2.80
C GLU A 62 9.55 -18.64 3.98
N SER A 63 9.64 -17.37 4.25
CA SER A 63 8.83 -16.74 5.29
C SER A 63 7.69 -15.99 4.63
N GLU A 64 6.50 -16.51 4.74
CA GLU A 64 5.28 -15.79 4.36
C GLU A 64 4.88 -14.89 5.53
N ILE A 65 4.87 -13.59 5.29
CA ILE A 65 4.46 -12.60 6.28
C ILE A 65 3.08 -12.07 5.89
N SER A 66 2.15 -12.11 6.83
CA SER A 66 0.82 -11.55 6.64
C SER A 66 0.55 -10.56 7.76
N VAL A 67 0.26 -9.31 7.40
CA VAL A 67 0.03 -8.23 8.37
C VAL A 67 -1.33 -7.60 8.11
N ALA A 68 -2.21 -7.69 9.10
CA ALA A 68 -3.57 -7.14 9.04
C ALA A 68 -3.60 -5.63 9.31
N PRO A 69 -4.65 -4.90 8.86
CA PRO A 69 -4.72 -3.45 9.07
C PRO A 69 -4.61 -3.00 10.52
N ASN A 70 -5.19 -3.74 11.44
CA ASN A 70 -5.12 -3.40 12.88
C ASN A 70 -3.71 -3.54 13.46
N GLU A 71 -2.82 -4.23 12.76
CA GLU A 71 -1.42 -4.39 13.15
C GLU A 71 -0.57 -3.24 12.60
N TRP A 72 -0.58 -3.03 11.27
CA TRP A 72 0.28 -2.00 10.68
C TRP A 72 -0.20 -0.57 10.93
N LEU A 73 -1.50 -0.35 11.19
CA LEU A 73 -2.02 0.99 11.52
C LEU A 73 -1.43 1.55 12.82
N ARG A 74 -0.99 0.69 13.73
CA ARG A 74 -0.35 1.13 14.97
C ARG A 74 1.03 1.72 14.72
N ASP A 75 1.70 1.23 13.68
CA ASP A 75 3.06 1.61 13.32
C ASP A 75 3.09 2.60 12.15
N LEU A 76 1.91 3.10 11.75
CA LEU A 76 1.78 4.03 10.64
C LEU A 76 2.30 5.42 11.03
N LYS A 77 3.39 5.84 10.43
CA LYS A 77 3.95 7.20 10.60
C LYS A 77 3.36 8.17 9.62
N MET A 78 3.13 7.75 8.38
CA MET A 78 2.58 8.62 7.34
C MET A 78 1.90 7.79 6.25
N ALA A 79 0.79 8.31 5.74
CA ALA A 79 0.12 7.77 4.56
C ALA A 79 -0.39 8.92 3.69
N ALA A 80 -0.28 8.75 2.38
CA ALA A 80 -0.91 9.64 1.40
C ALA A 80 -1.44 8.78 0.26
N LEU A 81 -2.75 8.82 0.07
CA LEU A 81 -3.42 8.05 -0.96
C LEU A 81 -4.34 8.99 -1.74
N LEU A 82 -4.03 9.14 -3.03
CA LEU A 82 -4.68 10.15 -3.85
C LEU A 82 -4.80 9.65 -5.30
N ALA A 83 -6.00 9.63 -5.82
CA ALA A 83 -6.24 9.38 -7.24
C ALA A 83 -6.71 10.65 -7.91
N GLY A 84 -6.42 10.78 -9.20
CA GLY A 84 -6.84 11.91 -10.01
C GLY A 84 -7.15 11.50 -11.43
N GLU A 85 -8.00 12.24 -12.09
CA GLU A 85 -8.35 12.02 -13.48
C GLU A 85 -8.61 13.34 -14.19
N ALA A 86 -8.12 13.43 -15.42
CA ALA A 86 -8.47 14.48 -16.38
C ALA A 86 -9.16 13.81 -17.56
N ARG A 87 -10.28 14.35 -18.00
CA ARG A 87 -11.10 13.78 -19.08
C ARG A 87 -11.48 14.86 -20.08
N TYR A 88 -11.32 14.53 -21.37
CA TYR A 88 -11.75 15.39 -22.48
C TYR A 88 -12.47 14.52 -23.53
N GLY A 89 -13.76 14.73 -23.69
CA GLY A 89 -14.58 13.85 -24.54
C GLY A 89 -14.46 12.41 -24.08
N ASN A 90 -14.08 11.51 -24.96
CA ASN A 90 -13.90 10.09 -24.65
C ASN A 90 -12.49 9.75 -24.16
N TRP A 91 -11.54 10.70 -24.18
CA TRP A 91 -10.18 10.48 -23.71
C TRP A 91 -10.06 10.76 -22.23
N LEU A 92 -9.20 10.01 -21.56
CA LEU A 92 -8.90 10.25 -20.16
C LEU A 92 -7.41 10.02 -19.87
N LEU A 93 -6.94 10.69 -18.82
CA LEU A 93 -5.66 10.45 -18.22
C LEU A 93 -5.88 10.30 -16.71
N GLY A 94 -5.56 9.15 -16.17
CA GLY A 94 -5.75 8.84 -14.75
C GLY A 94 -4.43 8.60 -14.05
N THR A 95 -4.38 8.93 -12.78
CA THR A 95 -3.24 8.64 -11.91
C THR A 95 -3.71 8.18 -10.55
N ASP A 96 -2.94 7.31 -9.91
CA ASP A 96 -3.18 6.82 -8.55
C ASP A 96 -1.84 6.76 -7.82
N PHE A 97 -1.75 7.46 -6.70
CA PHE A 97 -0.54 7.56 -5.90
C PHE A 97 -0.80 7.06 -4.49
N ILE A 98 0.01 6.12 -4.05
CA ILE A 98 -0.02 5.54 -2.71
C ILE A 98 1.36 5.71 -2.10
N TYR A 99 1.42 6.36 -0.94
CA TYR A 99 2.62 6.42 -0.10
C TYR A 99 2.26 5.90 1.28
N LEU A 100 3.07 4.97 1.79
CA LEU A 100 2.95 4.44 3.15
C LEU A 100 4.34 4.44 3.80
N HIS A 101 4.40 4.95 5.02
CA HIS A 101 5.58 4.88 5.87
C HIS A 101 5.18 4.23 7.20
N LEU A 102 5.64 3.02 7.39
CA LEU A 102 5.48 2.26 8.63
C LEU A 102 6.81 2.28 9.38
N GLY A 103 6.77 2.48 10.67
CA GLY A 103 8.00 2.53 11.47
C GLY A 103 7.79 2.05 12.90
N ASP A 104 8.90 1.66 13.51
CA ASP A 104 8.99 1.21 14.90
C ASP A 104 8.17 -0.06 15.18
N THR A 105 8.11 -0.96 14.21
CA THR A 105 7.66 -2.33 14.49
C THR A 105 8.75 -3.00 15.32
N ALA A 106 8.62 -2.90 16.63
CA ALA A 106 9.48 -3.67 17.55
C ALA A 106 9.15 -5.15 17.39
N SER A 107 9.80 -5.78 16.43
CA SER A 107 9.69 -7.23 16.27
C SER A 107 10.52 -7.89 17.37
N LYS A 108 9.86 -8.41 18.38
CA LYS A 108 10.50 -9.27 19.36
C LYS A 108 10.79 -10.61 18.69
N THR A 109 11.93 -10.70 18.05
CA THR A 109 12.42 -11.96 17.54
C THR A 109 12.82 -12.86 18.71
N LYS A 110 11.97 -13.78 19.07
CA LYS A 110 12.34 -14.85 19.99
C LYS A 110 13.29 -15.79 19.26
N VAL A 111 14.57 -15.63 19.50
CA VAL A 111 15.54 -16.61 19.01
C VAL A 111 15.33 -17.90 19.82
N ARG A 112 14.93 -18.94 19.15
CA ARG A 112 14.73 -20.29 19.73
C ARG A 112 16.08 -20.86 20.16
N ASN A 113 16.11 -21.48 21.34
CA ASN A 113 17.23 -22.26 21.85
C ASN A 113 17.75 -23.24 20.79
N LEU A 114 18.99 -23.06 20.40
CA LEU A 114 19.68 -23.97 19.47
C LEU A 114 20.23 -25.25 20.14
N GLY A 115 19.81 -25.56 21.35
CA GLY A 115 20.24 -26.75 22.06
C GLY A 115 21.57 -26.60 22.82
N PRO A 116 21.91 -27.53 23.75
CA PRO A 116 23.13 -27.44 24.52
C PRO A 116 24.36 -27.68 23.63
N GLY A 117 25.29 -26.71 23.59
CA GLY A 117 26.57 -26.74 22.88
C GLY A 117 26.74 -25.80 21.67
N UNK A 118 25.74 -25.11 21.51
CA UNK A 118 25.92 -24.45 20.35
C UNK A 118 26.22 -23.01 20.43
N GLY A 119 26.61 -22.58 21.18
CA GLY A 119 27.01 -21.20 21.13
C GLY A 119 26.31 -20.28 22.15
N PRO A 120 26.61 -19.01 22.11
CA PRO A 120 26.14 -18.08 23.14
C PRO A 120 24.61 -17.88 23.11
N ASP A 121 24.01 -17.82 24.29
CA ASP A 121 22.60 -17.47 24.46
C ASP A 121 22.39 -16.00 24.11
N PHE A 122 21.60 -15.73 23.06
CA PHE A 122 21.24 -14.37 22.68
C PHE A 122 19.99 -13.93 23.47
N PHE A 123 20.15 -12.97 24.35
CA PHE A 123 19.06 -12.39 25.10
C PHE A 123 18.83 -10.94 24.63
N ASN A 124 17.57 -10.63 24.37
CA ASN A 124 17.08 -9.28 24.04
C ASN A 124 17.67 -8.65 22.78
N ALA A 125 17.03 -8.92 21.67
CA ALA A 125 17.21 -8.12 20.47
C ALA A 125 16.13 -7.02 20.43
N ASP A 126 16.51 -5.80 20.68
CA ASP A 126 15.68 -4.64 20.32
C ASP A 126 15.92 -4.37 18.83
N THR A 127 14.91 -4.60 18.04
CA THR A 127 14.97 -4.43 16.59
C THR A 127 13.94 -3.37 16.18
N ASP A 128 14.43 -2.27 15.66
CA ASP A 128 13.56 -1.23 15.08
C ASP A 128 13.54 -1.39 13.57
N SER A 129 12.37 -1.66 13.03
CA SER A 129 12.21 -1.86 11.58
C SER A 129 11.29 -0.80 11.00
N SER A 130 11.63 -0.30 9.82
CA SER A 130 10.76 0.61 9.08
C SER A 130 10.58 0.15 7.64
N LEU A 131 9.40 0.43 7.10
CA LEU A 131 9.05 0.12 5.72
C LEU A 131 8.44 1.36 5.07
N LYS A 132 9.04 1.77 3.96
CA LYS A 132 8.48 2.82 3.10
C LYS A 132 8.08 2.22 1.78
N THR A 133 6.91 2.60 1.29
CA THR A 133 6.37 2.10 0.03
C THR A 133 5.80 3.25 -0.78
N VAL A 134 6.14 3.29 -2.06
CA VAL A 134 5.49 4.15 -3.05
C VAL A 134 4.92 3.25 -4.14
N ILE A 135 3.63 3.38 -4.42
CA ILE A 135 3.02 2.79 -5.62
C ILE A 135 2.41 3.94 -6.41
N TRP A 136 2.86 4.10 -7.65
CA TRP A 136 2.36 5.14 -8.53
C TRP A 136 1.95 4.53 -9.86
N SER A 137 0.66 4.67 -10.19
CA SER A 137 0.12 4.21 -11.47
C SER A 137 -0.33 5.43 -12.27
N MET A 138 -0.09 5.41 -13.57
CA MET A 138 -0.58 6.42 -14.50
C MET A 138 -1.00 5.74 -15.80
N ALA A 139 -2.18 6.07 -16.29
CA ALA A 139 -2.71 5.44 -17.50
C ALA A 139 -3.55 6.42 -18.30
N GLY A 140 -3.35 6.40 -19.59
CA GLY A 140 -4.26 7.00 -20.56
C GLY A 140 -5.37 6.02 -20.90
N GLY A 141 -6.51 6.52 -21.33
CA GLY A 141 -7.63 5.65 -21.69
C GLY A 141 -8.62 6.27 -22.65
N TYR A 142 -9.54 5.42 -23.09
CA TYR A 142 -10.60 5.79 -24.02
C TYR A 142 -11.92 5.13 -23.59
N SER A 143 -12.98 5.93 -23.52
CA SER A 143 -14.33 5.45 -23.18
C SER A 143 -14.94 4.71 -24.38
N VAL A 144 -15.16 3.43 -24.22
CA VAL A 144 -15.83 2.60 -25.23
C VAL A 144 -17.34 2.50 -24.98
N VAL A 145 -17.77 2.73 -23.73
CA VAL A 145 -19.17 2.94 -23.37
C VAL A 145 -19.24 4.23 -22.55
N ARG A 146 -20.17 5.10 -22.91
CA ARG A 146 -20.39 6.33 -22.17
C ARG A 146 -21.81 6.81 -22.35
N ASP A 147 -22.68 6.35 -21.48
CA ASP A 147 -24.09 6.73 -21.49
C ASP A 147 -24.61 6.98 -20.07
N SER A 148 -25.88 7.17 -19.91
CA SER A 148 -26.50 7.45 -18.60
C SER A 148 -26.46 6.25 -17.64
N ALA A 149 -26.35 5.03 -18.18
CA ALA A 149 -26.36 3.79 -17.40
C ALA A 149 -24.94 3.34 -17.02
N ALA A 150 -23.96 3.56 -17.92
CA ALA A 150 -22.62 3.01 -17.70
C ALA A 150 -21.53 3.86 -18.35
N THR A 151 -20.37 3.81 -17.76
CA THR A 151 -19.12 4.25 -18.38
C THR A 151 -18.12 3.09 -18.32
N VAL A 152 -17.51 2.77 -19.44
CA VAL A 152 -16.46 1.76 -19.53
C VAL A 152 -15.30 2.36 -20.31
N ASP A 153 -14.15 2.44 -19.67
CA ASP A 153 -12.92 2.98 -20.23
C ASP A 153 -11.88 1.86 -20.36
N LEU A 154 -11.28 1.73 -21.53
CA LEU A 154 -10.08 0.90 -21.70
C LEU A 154 -8.87 1.76 -21.39
N ILE A 155 -7.92 1.21 -20.65
CA ILE A 155 -6.76 1.96 -20.16
C ILE A 155 -5.46 1.24 -20.47
N ALA A 156 -4.39 2.04 -20.69
CA ALA A 156 -3.03 1.53 -20.83
C ALA A 156 -2.06 2.55 -20.21
N GLY A 157 -1.03 2.05 -19.54
CA GLY A 157 -0.09 2.94 -18.86
C GLY A 157 1.02 2.17 -18.15
N PHE A 158 1.41 2.67 -16.99
CA PHE A 158 2.45 2.03 -16.19
C PHE A 158 2.09 2.05 -14.70
N ARG A 159 2.73 1.14 -13.96
CA ARG A 159 2.72 1.10 -12.50
C ARG A 159 4.16 1.03 -12.01
N TYR A 160 4.52 1.96 -11.13
CA TYR A 160 5.81 2.04 -10.47
C TYR A 160 5.63 1.61 -9.01
N LEU A 161 6.48 0.70 -8.55
CA LEU A 161 6.56 0.26 -7.15
C LEU A 161 7.95 0.55 -6.65
N TRP A 162 8.06 1.23 -5.51
CA TRP A 162 9.30 1.40 -4.78
C TRP A 162 9.09 0.99 -3.33
N LEU A 163 10.01 0.20 -2.84
CA LEU A 163 10.02 -0.30 -1.47
C LEU A 163 11.39 -0.07 -0.86
N GLU A 164 11.41 0.41 0.37
CA GLU A 164 12.62 0.51 1.18
C GLU A 164 12.34 -0.09 2.55
N GLY A 165 13.09 -1.12 2.91
CA GLY A 165 13.07 -1.71 4.23
C GLY A 165 14.36 -1.40 4.96
N SER A 166 14.28 -0.96 6.20
CA SER A 166 15.44 -0.78 7.07
C SER A 166 15.20 -1.48 8.41
N THR A 167 16.26 -2.02 8.95
CA THR A 167 16.24 -2.67 10.27
C THR A 167 17.50 -2.27 11.03
N ASP A 168 17.29 -1.70 12.19
CA ASP A 168 18.35 -1.41 13.16
C ASP A 168 18.26 -2.42 14.30
N TRP A 169 19.38 -3.00 14.70
CA TRP A 169 19.39 -3.98 15.78
C TRP A 169 20.47 -3.68 16.81
N ASN A 170 20.10 -3.93 18.06
CA ASN A 170 21.01 -3.92 19.20
C ASN A 170 20.99 -5.33 19.82
N LEU A 171 22.02 -6.10 19.54
CA LEU A 171 22.17 -7.45 20.09
C LEU A 171 23.06 -7.39 21.32
N VAL A 172 22.60 -7.96 22.40
CA VAL A 172 23.41 -8.16 23.61
C VAL A 172 23.68 -9.65 23.73
N ALA A 173 24.92 -10.05 23.42
CA ALA A 173 25.36 -11.44 23.58
C ALA A 173 26.09 -11.58 24.91
N ALA A 174 25.60 -12.47 25.76
CA ALA A 174 26.34 -12.86 26.98
C ALA A 174 27.11 -14.14 26.67
N VAL A 175 28.44 -14.02 26.68
CA VAL A 175 29.33 -15.19 26.53
C VAL A 175 29.83 -15.57 27.92
N THR A 176 29.39 -16.72 28.41
CA THR A 176 29.87 -17.24 29.70
C THR A 176 31.09 -18.13 29.45
N GLY A 177 32.21 -17.70 30.01
CA GLY A 177 33.45 -18.45 29.94
C GLY A 177 33.45 -19.68 30.85
N PRO A 178 34.44 -20.59 30.68
CA PRO A 178 34.52 -21.82 31.48
C PRO A 178 34.55 -21.61 33.00
N ASN A 179 34.94 -20.44 33.46
CA ASN A 179 35.04 -20.08 34.88
C ASN A 179 33.79 -19.36 35.41
N GLY A 180 32.68 -19.37 34.66
CA GLY A 180 31.43 -18.73 35.07
C GLY A 180 31.39 -17.21 34.92
N ASN A 181 32.44 -16.58 34.41
CA ASN A 181 32.45 -15.13 34.13
C ASN A 181 31.72 -14.85 32.82
N SER A 182 30.71 -14.01 32.88
CA SER A 182 29.95 -13.60 31.68
C SER A 182 30.48 -12.27 31.16
N VAL A 183 30.84 -12.26 29.89
CA VAL A 183 31.21 -11.05 29.16
C VAL A 183 30.04 -10.65 28.26
N ILE A 184 29.57 -9.44 28.44
CA ILE A 184 28.49 -8.87 27.63
C ILE A 184 29.12 -8.17 26.42
N LEU A 185 28.81 -8.64 25.22
CA LEU A 185 29.32 -8.06 23.99
C LEU A 185 28.14 -7.39 23.25
N PRO A 186 28.01 -6.07 23.31
CA PRO A 186 27.01 -5.38 22.53
C PRO A 186 27.41 -5.37 21.04
N ARG A 187 26.49 -5.77 20.17
CA ARG A 187 26.63 -5.64 18.72
C ARG A 187 25.45 -4.86 18.19
N ALA A 188 25.69 -3.63 17.76
CA ALA A 188 24.72 -2.82 17.05
C ALA A 188 25.01 -2.88 15.56
N GLY A 189 23.96 -2.88 14.75
CA GLY A 189 24.09 -2.84 13.32
C GLY A 189 22.83 -2.30 12.67
N SER A 190 22.95 -1.91 11.42
CA SER A 190 21.82 -1.49 10.61
C SER A 190 21.94 -2.04 9.20
N VAL A 191 20.82 -2.34 8.59
CA VAL A 191 20.73 -2.70 7.18
C VAL A 191 19.54 -1.98 6.55
N SER A 192 19.78 -1.42 5.38
CA SER A 192 18.71 -0.84 4.57
C SER A 192 18.83 -1.38 3.15
N LYS A 193 17.70 -1.80 2.59
CA LYS A 193 17.62 -2.25 1.20
C LYS A 193 16.43 -1.61 0.54
N SER A 194 16.61 -1.16 -0.70
CA SER A 194 15.54 -0.63 -1.51
C SER A 194 15.46 -1.35 -2.85
N GLN A 195 14.26 -1.41 -3.39
CA GLN A 195 13.99 -2.01 -4.69
C GLN A 195 12.92 -1.18 -5.40
N SER A 196 13.10 -0.98 -6.70
CA SER A 196 12.08 -0.36 -7.53
C SER A 196 11.80 -1.19 -8.77
N VAL A 197 10.56 -1.14 -9.21
CA VAL A 197 10.07 -1.89 -10.37
C VAL A 197 9.08 -1.01 -11.13
N THR A 198 9.17 -1.02 -12.46
CA THR A 198 8.18 -0.40 -13.34
C THR A 198 7.61 -1.45 -14.27
N THR A 199 6.29 -1.55 -14.31
CA THR A 199 5.55 -2.48 -15.17
C THR A 199 4.63 -1.70 -16.10
N GLY A 200 4.48 -2.17 -17.34
CA GLY A 200 3.41 -1.71 -18.22
C GLY A 200 2.09 -2.36 -17.79
N ILE A 201 0.99 -1.62 -17.85
CA ILE A 201 -0.34 -2.14 -17.48
C ILE A 201 -1.35 -1.85 -18.59
N VAL A 202 -2.30 -2.76 -18.74
CA VAL A 202 -3.50 -2.57 -19.58
C VAL A 202 -4.71 -3.06 -18.81
N GLY A 203 -5.86 -2.43 -19.03
CA GLY A 203 -7.04 -2.82 -18.26
C GLY A 203 -8.31 -2.09 -18.66
N ALA A 204 -9.29 -2.15 -17.77
CA ALA A 204 -10.56 -1.47 -17.92
C ALA A 204 -11.02 -0.93 -16.57
N LYS A 205 -11.70 0.20 -16.61
CA LYS A 205 -12.33 0.80 -15.43
C LYS A 205 -13.66 1.42 -15.82
N GLY A 206 -14.47 1.68 -14.84
CA GLY A 206 -15.73 2.34 -15.10
C GLY A 206 -16.68 2.30 -13.94
N ARG A 207 -17.93 2.56 -14.27
CA ARG A 207 -19.03 2.45 -13.30
C ARG A 207 -20.33 2.10 -14.03
N VAL A 208 -21.19 1.38 -13.32
CA VAL A 208 -22.53 1.04 -13.77
C VAL A 208 -23.54 1.61 -12.78
N ARG A 209 -24.47 2.39 -13.27
CA ARG A 209 -25.52 3.00 -12.44
C ARG A 209 -26.58 1.95 -12.08
N LEU A 210 -27.07 2.01 -10.85
CA LEU A 210 -28.11 1.08 -10.38
C LEU A 210 -29.50 1.70 -10.60
N GLY A 211 -30.09 1.35 -11.74
CA GLY A 211 -31.38 1.90 -12.15
C GLY A 211 -31.34 3.41 -12.37
N GLU A 212 -32.38 4.11 -11.97
CA GLU A 212 -32.47 5.58 -12.05
C GLU A 212 -31.98 6.29 -10.78
N SER A 213 -31.36 5.52 -9.87
CA SER A 213 -30.87 6.07 -8.60
C SER A 213 -29.51 6.74 -8.76
N ASN A 214 -29.04 7.40 -7.71
CA ASN A 214 -27.69 7.94 -7.64
C ASN A 214 -26.65 6.89 -7.22
N TRP A 215 -27.07 5.67 -6.93
CA TRP A 215 -26.18 4.58 -6.59
C TRP A 215 -25.53 4.00 -7.84
N PHE A 216 -24.25 3.62 -7.73
CA PHE A 216 -23.51 2.99 -8.82
C PHE A 216 -22.51 1.95 -8.29
N VAL A 217 -22.11 1.05 -9.16
CA VAL A 217 -21.05 0.07 -8.92
C VAL A 217 -19.82 0.53 -9.70
N PRO A 218 -18.79 1.04 -9.02
CA PRO A 218 -17.49 1.29 -9.66
C PRO A 218 -16.75 -0.03 -9.84
N PHE A 219 -15.91 -0.11 -10.88
CA PHE A 219 -15.03 -1.25 -11.09
C PHE A 219 -13.72 -0.80 -11.73
N TYR A 220 -12.69 -1.59 -11.47
CA TYR A 220 -11.35 -1.42 -12.04
C TYR A 220 -10.70 -2.79 -12.17
N VAL A 221 -10.05 -3.06 -13.28
CA VAL A 221 -9.22 -4.24 -13.44
C VAL A 221 -8.06 -3.91 -14.37
N ASP A 222 -6.86 -4.32 -14.01
CA ASP A 222 -5.70 -4.26 -14.88
C ASP A 222 -4.81 -5.49 -14.71
N VAL A 223 -4.01 -5.74 -15.73
CA VAL A 223 -2.92 -6.70 -15.70
C VAL A 223 -1.70 -6.03 -16.34
N GLY A 224 -0.53 -6.43 -15.90
CA GLY A 224 0.68 -5.87 -16.45
C GLY A 224 1.92 -6.68 -16.17
N GLY A 225 3.02 -6.22 -16.73
CA GLY A 225 4.30 -6.88 -16.52
C GLY A 225 5.47 -6.07 -17.05
N GLY A 226 6.64 -6.52 -16.67
CA GLY A 226 7.93 -5.93 -17.09
C GLY A 226 9.03 -6.26 -16.09
N ASN A 227 10.26 -6.42 -16.60
CA ASN A 227 11.44 -6.66 -15.76
C ASN A 227 11.30 -7.90 -14.83
N SER A 228 10.73 -8.99 -15.35
CA SER A 228 10.45 -10.23 -14.60
C SER A 228 9.46 -10.04 -13.44
N VAL A 229 8.60 -9.03 -13.53
CA VAL A 229 7.51 -8.81 -12.59
C VAL A 229 6.19 -8.89 -13.34
N THR A 230 5.23 -9.59 -12.77
CA THR A 230 3.84 -9.59 -13.20
C THR A 230 3.02 -8.86 -12.14
N THR A 231 2.08 -8.05 -12.54
CA THR A 231 1.17 -7.36 -11.60
C THR A 231 -0.26 -7.43 -12.11
N TRP A 232 -1.19 -7.42 -11.19
CA TRP A 232 -2.59 -7.23 -11.53
C TRP A 232 -3.31 -6.54 -10.39
N GLN A 233 -4.42 -5.90 -10.72
CA GLN A 233 -5.25 -5.23 -9.75
C GLN A 233 -6.71 -5.39 -10.12
N ALA A 234 -7.55 -5.59 -9.12
CA ALA A 234 -9.00 -5.55 -9.29
C ALA A 234 -9.61 -4.76 -8.13
N ALA A 235 -10.66 -4.00 -8.44
CA ALA A 235 -11.45 -3.31 -7.42
C ALA A 235 -12.89 -3.23 -7.88
N ALA A 236 -13.80 -3.38 -6.94
CA ALA A 236 -15.23 -3.17 -7.17
C ALA A 236 -15.90 -2.79 -5.86
N GLY A 237 -17.03 -2.11 -5.96
CA GLY A 237 -17.70 -1.66 -4.76
C GLY A 237 -19.04 -1.01 -5.01
N ILE A 238 -19.40 -0.07 -4.16
CA ILE A 238 -20.61 0.70 -4.28
C ILE A 238 -20.31 2.17 -4.05
N GLY A 239 -20.95 3.03 -4.84
CA GLY A 239 -20.80 4.47 -4.71
C GLY A 239 -22.13 5.20 -4.78
N TYR A 240 -22.13 6.40 -4.28
CA TYR A 240 -23.29 7.29 -4.33
C TYR A 240 -22.85 8.65 -4.91
N ALA A 241 -23.54 9.06 -5.97
CA ALA A 241 -23.23 10.30 -6.71
C ALA A 241 -23.98 11.50 -6.15
N TYR A 242 -23.22 12.59 -5.99
CA TYR A 242 -23.70 13.90 -5.58
C TYR A 242 -23.43 14.91 -6.71
N PRO A 243 -24.00 16.12 -6.64
CA PRO A 243 -23.69 17.17 -7.64
C PRO A 243 -22.21 17.58 -7.70
N TRP A 244 -21.48 17.45 -6.60
CA TRP A 244 -20.06 17.84 -6.50
C TRP A 244 -19.09 16.68 -6.74
N GLY A 245 -19.58 15.44 -6.85
CA GLY A 245 -18.72 14.28 -7.00
C GLY A 245 -19.38 13.00 -6.51
N ASP A 246 -18.61 12.14 -5.84
CA ASP A 246 -19.14 10.88 -5.32
C ASP A 246 -18.38 10.39 -4.09
N VAL A 247 -19.04 9.54 -3.33
CA VAL A 247 -18.42 8.78 -2.23
C VAL A 247 -18.54 7.31 -2.59
N ARG A 248 -17.46 6.56 -2.43
CA ARG A 248 -17.43 5.14 -2.80
C ARG A 248 -16.72 4.30 -1.75
N LEU A 249 -17.22 3.10 -1.60
CA LEU A 249 -16.65 2.05 -0.76
C LEU A 249 -16.34 0.86 -1.65
N ASP A 250 -15.07 0.53 -1.78
CA ASP A 250 -14.60 -0.51 -2.70
C ASP A 250 -13.83 -1.58 -1.92
N TYR A 251 -13.84 -2.80 -2.42
CA TYR A 251 -12.80 -3.78 -2.09
C TYR A 251 -11.78 -3.77 -3.22
N ARG A 252 -10.52 -3.56 -2.86
CA ARG A 252 -9.41 -3.46 -3.81
C ARG A 252 -8.38 -4.55 -3.49
N TYR A 253 -7.92 -5.24 -4.51
CA TYR A 253 -6.85 -6.22 -4.44
C TYR A 253 -5.78 -5.88 -5.46
N MET A 254 -4.52 -5.90 -5.05
CA MET A 254 -3.37 -5.63 -5.90
C MET A 254 -2.30 -6.67 -5.62
N SER A 255 -1.70 -7.21 -6.69
CA SER A 255 -0.68 -8.25 -6.59
C SER A 255 0.51 -7.90 -7.46
N PHE A 256 1.69 -8.19 -6.95
CA PHE A 256 2.95 -8.21 -7.67
C PHE A 256 3.61 -9.58 -7.43
N ASP A 257 4.05 -10.21 -8.51
CA ASP A 257 4.75 -11.49 -8.47
C ASP A 257 6.06 -11.30 -9.24
N GLN A 258 7.18 -11.64 -8.63
CA GLN A 258 8.50 -11.43 -9.20
C GLN A 258 9.27 -12.74 -9.32
N ASP A 259 9.67 -13.07 -10.53
CA ASP A 259 10.51 -14.23 -10.80
C ASP A 259 11.98 -13.99 -10.40
N GLY A 260 12.62 -15.02 -9.89
CA GLY A 260 14.06 -15.04 -9.60
C GLY A 260 14.38 -14.81 -8.12
N ASP A 261 15.69 -14.71 -7.85
CA ASP A 261 16.23 -14.56 -6.48
C ASP A 261 16.21 -13.09 -6.01
N LYS A 262 15.06 -12.45 -6.10
CA LYS A 262 14.87 -11.07 -5.65
C LYS A 262 14.42 -11.01 -4.19
N LEU A 263 14.55 -9.83 -3.58
CA LEU A 263 14.19 -9.62 -2.18
C LEU A 263 12.71 -9.91 -1.93
N ILE A 264 11.86 -9.45 -2.81
CA ILE A 264 10.40 -9.66 -2.74
C ILE A 264 10.04 -10.66 -3.83
N LYS A 265 9.49 -11.78 -3.44
CA LYS A 265 9.02 -12.82 -4.33
C LYS A 265 7.58 -12.53 -4.78
N ASP A 266 6.75 -12.20 -3.80
CA ASP A 266 5.36 -11.81 -4.03
C ASP A 266 4.97 -10.69 -3.05
N LEU A 267 4.00 -9.87 -3.46
CA LEU A 267 3.41 -8.85 -2.61
C LEU A 267 1.93 -8.76 -2.96
N ASP A 268 1.10 -9.18 -2.05
CA ASP A 268 -0.35 -9.15 -2.18
C ASP A 268 -0.95 -8.17 -1.16
N MET A 269 -1.84 -7.32 -1.64
CA MET A 269 -2.51 -6.33 -0.80
C MET A 269 -4.00 -6.35 -1.10
N GLY A 270 -4.82 -6.80 -0.16
CA GLY A 270 -6.27 -6.87 -0.34
C GLY A 270 -7.02 -6.25 0.81
N GLY A 271 -7.97 -5.35 0.52
CA GLY A 271 -8.73 -4.71 1.58
C GLY A 271 -9.72 -3.66 1.12
N VAL A 272 -10.42 -3.12 2.09
CA VAL A 272 -11.48 -2.13 1.87
C VAL A 272 -10.87 -0.75 1.65
N ALA A 273 -11.40 -0.01 0.70
CA ALA A 273 -11.03 1.38 0.42
C ALA A 273 -12.27 2.26 0.48
N LEU A 274 -12.13 3.42 1.10
CA LEU A 274 -13.16 4.45 1.18
C LEU A 274 -12.63 5.73 0.54
N GLY A 275 -13.29 6.21 -0.51
CA GLY A 275 -12.87 7.38 -1.26
C GLY A 275 -13.94 8.45 -1.35
N VAL A 276 -13.52 9.69 -1.42
CA VAL A 276 -14.36 10.84 -1.71
C VAL A 276 -13.82 11.52 -2.96
N ASN A 277 -14.58 11.48 -4.03
CA ASN A 277 -14.17 11.97 -5.34
C ASN A 277 -14.83 13.33 -5.61
N PHE A 278 -14.01 14.35 -5.81
CA PHE A 278 -14.45 15.70 -6.17
C PHE A 278 -14.32 15.89 -7.67
N VAL A 279 -15.35 16.45 -8.30
CA VAL A 279 -15.38 16.69 -9.75
C VAL A 279 -15.47 18.20 -9.99
N PHE A 280 -14.64 18.68 -10.93
CA PHE A 280 -14.54 20.12 -11.29
C PHE A 280 -14.79 20.34 -12.78
#